data_8fc6e5c04b6c385e199fa8ed98a4b857
#
_entry.id   8fc6e5c04b6c385e199fa8ed98a4b857
#
_cell.length_a   1.000
_cell.length_b   1.000
_cell.length_c   1.000
_cell.angle_alpha   90.00
_cell.angle_beta   90.00
_cell.angle_gamma   90.00
#
_symmetry.space_group_name_H-M   'P 1'
#
loop_
_entity.id
_entity.type
_entity.pdbx_description
1 polymer ?
#
loop_
_entity_poly.entity_id
_entity_poly.type
_entity_poly.pdbx_seq_one_letter_code
_entity_poly.pdbx_strand_id
1 'polypeptide(L)'
;MGAASVPVAVGPLSRGHPGLTWGLRAFIWLLPFHIVVVAVLFGVLGWPMLVVRGIAAWKEATVALLLTLTVLQVVTGRSPRGNVVATDLAVAGLGTLALSYLIGASAWFAADLPVGLQLLGWRDDVFFMLLYFVGRATPQVAEDFRYLRALFAVGVITSGIAILERIFVTPKMLVVLGAARYVQEFLGVAPATRNNEYGLPDNYWTGVGDHIVQRAGSTYLSSQSFAIPFLIILPAATLWLFRRERQRSVLAWLGYVILWTGLLLTVTRMTTVVCVLQVLVLAAARRRWGIGVGGGLLAALGFALALLVVPALASFVWDTLTWQTGSSLSHLGAWSEGIQSLVQHPLGIGLGASGLTAVRFGLPPIAGDNQYFQYSVELGVPGLLLYVAILGGIGAAGLKAFRFAPGEPARSYGALTAAAALGLALNGITTVALTLPFVSYIFFWLAGSTVALADGRTVSPRGGA
;
A
#
# COMPACT_ATOMS: atom_id res chain seq x y z
N MET A 1 37.48 -31.26 21.64
CA MET A 1 37.30 -31.72 20.25
C MET A 1 36.13 -30.94 19.67
N GLY A 2 36.42 -29.86 18.96
CA GLY A 2 35.41 -29.03 18.29
C GLY A 2 35.14 -29.59 16.90
N ALA A 3 33.91 -29.99 16.63
CA ALA A 3 33.47 -30.36 15.28
C ALA A 3 33.46 -29.10 14.40
N ALA A 4 34.42 -28.98 13.50
CA ALA A 4 34.42 -27.98 12.46
C ALA A 4 33.22 -28.23 11.53
N SER A 5 32.27 -27.31 11.50
CA SER A 5 31.18 -27.33 10.54
C SER A 5 31.76 -27.11 9.14
N VAL A 6 31.70 -28.15 8.32
CA VAL A 6 32.05 -28.05 6.90
C VAL A 6 31.10 -27.09 6.23
N PRO A 7 31.58 -26.01 5.57
CA PRO A 7 30.68 -25.13 4.82
C PRO A 7 30.12 -25.90 3.62
N VAL A 8 28.83 -26.12 3.60
CA VAL A 8 28.11 -26.65 2.43
C VAL A 8 28.34 -25.67 1.28
N ALA A 9 29.08 -26.08 0.26
CA ALA A 9 29.27 -25.32 -0.97
C ALA A 9 27.93 -25.14 -1.64
N VAL A 10 27.35 -23.96 -1.52
CA VAL A 10 26.10 -23.56 -2.22
C VAL A 10 26.49 -23.32 -3.68
N GLY A 11 26.03 -24.21 -4.56
CA GLY A 11 26.23 -24.07 -6.00
C GLY A 11 25.67 -22.76 -6.54
N PRO A 12 26.12 -22.28 -7.73
CA PRO A 12 25.67 -21.03 -8.29
C PRO A 12 24.15 -21.07 -8.51
N LEU A 13 23.40 -20.22 -7.77
CA LEU A 13 21.99 -20.06 -7.94
C LEU A 13 21.70 -19.56 -9.36
N SER A 14 20.82 -20.24 -10.07
CA SER A 14 20.33 -19.82 -11.38
C SER A 14 19.80 -18.37 -11.30
N ARG A 15 20.38 -17.49 -12.12
CA ARG A 15 19.92 -16.10 -12.21
C ARG A 15 18.45 -16.09 -12.60
N GLY A 16 17.58 -15.59 -11.74
CA GLY A 16 16.18 -15.40 -12.08
C GLY A 16 16.03 -14.55 -13.35
N HIS A 17 15.05 -14.87 -14.16
CA HIS A 17 14.87 -14.26 -15.48
C HIS A 17 14.76 -12.73 -15.37
N PRO A 18 15.60 -11.95 -16.08
CA PRO A 18 15.57 -10.48 -16.00
C PRO A 18 14.21 -9.88 -16.36
N GLY A 19 13.39 -10.58 -17.14
CA GLY A 19 12.03 -10.19 -17.50
C GLY A 19 11.05 -10.11 -16.34
N LEU A 20 11.22 -10.91 -15.26
CA LEU A 20 10.32 -10.81 -14.11
C LEU A 20 10.53 -9.49 -13.34
N THR A 21 11.78 -9.10 -13.12
CA THR A 21 12.06 -7.87 -12.35
C THR A 21 11.68 -6.57 -13.08
N TRP A 22 11.48 -6.64 -14.41
CA TRP A 22 10.97 -5.51 -15.18
C TRP A 22 9.53 -5.14 -14.75
N GLY A 23 8.69 -6.13 -14.45
CA GLY A 23 7.32 -5.88 -13.99
C GLY A 23 7.26 -5.02 -12.72
N LEU A 24 8.17 -5.24 -11.75
CA LEU A 24 8.24 -4.41 -10.56
C LEU A 24 8.58 -2.94 -10.89
N ARG A 25 9.51 -2.73 -11.85
CA ARG A 25 9.81 -1.37 -12.34
C ARG A 25 8.59 -0.74 -13.00
N ALA A 26 7.87 -1.48 -13.85
CA ALA A 26 6.67 -1.00 -14.49
C ALA A 26 5.61 -0.59 -13.44
N PHE A 27 5.39 -1.40 -12.41
CA PHE A 27 4.44 -1.07 -11.34
C PHE A 27 4.88 0.19 -10.57
N ILE A 28 6.16 0.31 -10.19
CA ILE A 28 6.63 1.50 -9.46
C ILE A 28 6.44 2.78 -10.29
N TRP A 29 6.70 2.75 -11.59
CA TRP A 29 6.66 3.96 -12.43
C TRP A 29 5.29 4.27 -13.03
N LEU A 30 4.47 3.26 -13.33
CA LEU A 30 3.22 3.48 -14.07
C LEU A 30 1.97 3.53 -13.17
N LEU A 31 1.94 2.75 -12.05
CA LEU A 31 0.77 2.74 -11.18
C LEU A 31 0.41 4.09 -10.56
N PRO A 32 1.37 4.95 -10.16
CA PRO A 32 1.03 6.28 -9.64
C PRO A 32 0.26 7.16 -10.62
N PHE A 33 0.45 6.95 -11.91
CA PHE A 33 -0.21 7.73 -12.96
C PHE A 33 -1.45 7.06 -13.55
N HIS A 34 -1.73 5.82 -13.13
CA HIS A 34 -2.83 5.02 -13.67
C HIS A 34 -4.18 5.73 -13.57
N ILE A 35 -4.50 6.28 -12.39
CA ILE A 35 -5.81 6.90 -12.13
C ILE A 35 -5.99 8.16 -12.96
N VAL A 36 -5.00 9.04 -13.01
CA VAL A 36 -5.10 10.27 -13.81
C VAL A 36 -5.20 9.96 -15.31
N VAL A 37 -4.48 8.94 -15.80
CA VAL A 37 -4.60 8.50 -17.20
C VAL A 37 -6.02 8.02 -17.50
N VAL A 38 -6.59 7.18 -16.65
CA VAL A 38 -7.97 6.70 -16.81
C VAL A 38 -8.97 7.86 -16.77
N ALA A 39 -8.79 8.80 -15.83
CA ALA A 39 -9.66 9.97 -15.72
C ALA A 39 -9.60 10.87 -16.96
N VAL A 40 -8.41 11.07 -17.52
CA VAL A 40 -8.24 11.87 -18.76
C VAL A 40 -8.84 11.14 -19.97
N LEU A 41 -8.57 9.85 -20.15
CA LEU A 41 -9.13 9.08 -21.27
C LEU A 41 -10.65 9.08 -21.24
N PHE A 42 -11.25 8.82 -20.08
CA PHE A 42 -12.69 8.75 -19.92
C PHE A 42 -13.34 10.13 -19.78
N GLY A 43 -12.83 10.94 -18.83
CA GLY A 43 -13.46 12.19 -18.42
C GLY A 43 -13.24 13.35 -19.38
N VAL A 44 -12.04 13.45 -20.01
CA VAL A 44 -11.67 14.56 -20.93
C VAL A 44 -11.85 14.13 -22.38
N LEU A 45 -11.25 13.00 -22.78
CA LEU A 45 -11.27 12.57 -24.18
C LEU A 45 -12.57 11.83 -24.58
N GLY A 46 -13.42 11.48 -23.58
CA GLY A 46 -14.72 10.87 -23.83
C GLY A 46 -14.65 9.48 -24.45
N TRP A 47 -13.57 8.72 -24.22
CA TRP A 47 -13.43 7.37 -24.75
C TRP A 47 -14.49 6.43 -24.16
N PRO A 48 -14.98 5.43 -24.94
CA PRO A 48 -15.97 4.49 -24.44
C PRO A 48 -15.50 3.75 -23.20
N MET A 49 -16.37 3.62 -22.19
CA MET A 49 -16.07 3.01 -20.89
C MET A 49 -15.41 1.62 -21.03
N LEU A 50 -15.89 0.79 -21.98
CA LEU A 50 -15.34 -0.55 -22.21
C LEU A 50 -13.87 -0.51 -22.64
N VAL A 51 -13.52 0.44 -23.54
CA VAL A 51 -12.13 0.63 -23.99
C VAL A 51 -11.24 1.09 -22.85
N VAL A 52 -11.70 2.07 -22.06
CA VAL A 52 -10.94 2.59 -20.92
C VAL A 52 -10.78 1.52 -19.83
N ARG A 53 -11.81 0.70 -19.57
CA ARG A 53 -11.70 -0.47 -18.66
C ARG A 53 -10.70 -1.50 -19.17
N GLY A 54 -10.67 -1.76 -20.48
CA GLY A 54 -9.68 -2.64 -21.11
C GLY A 54 -8.25 -2.11 -20.92
N ILE A 55 -8.04 -0.81 -21.15
CA ILE A 55 -6.74 -0.17 -20.88
C ILE A 55 -6.41 -0.23 -19.38
N ALA A 56 -7.38 0.06 -18.52
CA ALA A 56 -7.17 0.03 -17.06
C ALA A 56 -6.77 -1.36 -16.54
N ALA A 57 -7.13 -2.43 -17.24
CA ALA A 57 -6.80 -3.82 -16.91
C ALA A 57 -5.33 -4.21 -17.22
N TRP A 58 -4.49 -3.29 -17.75
CA TRP A 58 -3.08 -3.57 -18.03
C TRP A 58 -2.33 -4.16 -16.83
N LYS A 59 -2.65 -3.71 -15.61
CA LYS A 59 -2.00 -4.13 -14.39
C LYS A 59 -2.36 -5.57 -14.02
N GLU A 60 -3.63 -5.97 -14.16
CA GLU A 60 -4.09 -7.34 -13.97
C GLU A 60 -3.50 -8.28 -15.03
N ALA A 61 -3.46 -7.86 -16.30
CA ALA A 61 -2.82 -8.61 -17.37
C ALA A 61 -1.31 -8.80 -17.10
N THR A 62 -0.63 -7.78 -16.56
CA THR A 62 0.77 -7.88 -16.18
C THR A 62 0.97 -8.87 -15.03
N VAL A 63 0.10 -8.87 -14.01
CA VAL A 63 0.16 -9.85 -12.92
C VAL A 63 -0.03 -11.27 -13.46
N ALA A 64 -1.04 -11.50 -14.30
CA ALA A 64 -1.29 -12.82 -14.91
C ALA A 64 -0.07 -13.30 -15.72
N LEU A 65 0.52 -12.44 -16.54
CA LEU A 65 1.74 -12.74 -17.31
C LEU A 65 2.92 -13.12 -16.38
N LEU A 66 3.16 -12.32 -15.35
CA LEU A 66 4.25 -12.56 -14.39
C LEU A 66 4.07 -13.88 -13.65
N LEU A 67 2.84 -14.21 -13.25
CA LEU A 67 2.50 -15.49 -12.64
C LEU A 67 2.76 -16.65 -13.58
N THR A 68 2.27 -16.57 -14.82
CA THR A 68 2.48 -17.58 -15.84
C THR A 68 3.99 -17.84 -16.03
N LEU A 69 4.78 -16.76 -16.17
CA LEU A 69 6.24 -16.87 -16.30
C LEU A 69 6.87 -17.48 -15.05
N THR A 70 6.39 -17.14 -13.85
CA THR A 70 6.86 -17.71 -12.59
C THR A 70 6.56 -19.20 -12.51
N VAL A 71 5.34 -19.63 -12.83
CA VAL A 71 4.94 -21.05 -12.87
C VAL A 71 5.79 -21.81 -13.86
N LEU A 72 5.99 -21.29 -15.08
CA LEU A 72 6.87 -21.91 -16.09
C LEU A 72 8.31 -22.07 -15.57
N GLN A 73 8.84 -21.10 -14.84
CA GLN A 73 10.18 -21.22 -14.25
C GLN A 73 10.25 -22.29 -13.15
N VAL A 74 9.21 -22.40 -12.33
CA VAL A 74 9.14 -23.45 -11.29
C VAL A 74 9.04 -24.82 -11.92
N VAL A 75 8.15 -25.00 -12.91
CA VAL A 75 7.94 -26.29 -13.60
C VAL A 75 9.20 -26.72 -14.38
N THR A 76 9.88 -25.78 -15.04
CA THR A 76 11.12 -26.07 -15.77
C THR A 76 12.36 -26.19 -14.88
N GLY A 77 12.21 -26.11 -13.55
CA GLY A 77 13.33 -26.22 -12.60
C GLY A 77 14.31 -25.03 -12.62
N ARG A 78 13.93 -23.93 -13.29
CA ARG A 78 14.77 -22.71 -13.39
C ARG A 78 14.63 -21.78 -12.20
N SER A 79 13.61 -21.96 -11.37
CA SER A 79 13.42 -21.19 -10.13
C SER A 79 14.08 -21.93 -8.96
N PRO A 80 14.76 -21.22 -8.06
CA PRO A 80 15.31 -21.87 -6.86
C PRO A 80 14.17 -22.46 -6.03
N ARG A 81 14.22 -23.77 -5.77
CA ARG A 81 13.31 -24.45 -4.85
C ARG A 81 13.64 -23.98 -3.43
N GLY A 82 12.74 -23.27 -2.79
CA GLY A 82 12.85 -22.90 -1.38
C GLY A 82 11.91 -23.73 -0.53
N ASN A 83 12.14 -23.74 0.77
CA ASN A 83 11.21 -24.36 1.70
C ASN A 83 9.88 -23.61 1.71
N VAL A 84 8.80 -24.34 1.91
CA VAL A 84 7.49 -23.74 2.19
C VAL A 84 7.52 -23.23 3.63
N VAL A 85 7.23 -21.97 3.82
CA VAL A 85 7.17 -21.34 5.14
C VAL A 85 5.71 -21.01 5.52
N ALA A 86 5.46 -20.78 6.82
CA ALA A 86 4.12 -20.49 7.31
C ALA A 86 3.44 -19.32 6.58
N THR A 87 4.21 -18.30 6.17
CA THR A 87 3.68 -17.17 5.39
C THR A 87 3.19 -17.60 4.01
N ASP A 88 3.88 -18.55 3.33
CA ASP A 88 3.43 -19.09 2.05
C ASP A 88 2.07 -19.80 2.21
N LEU A 89 1.92 -20.58 3.30
CA LEU A 89 0.67 -21.28 3.62
C LEU A 89 -0.46 -20.31 3.96
N ALA A 90 -0.16 -19.24 4.69
CA ALA A 90 -1.17 -18.25 5.03
C ALA A 90 -1.66 -17.49 3.78
N VAL A 91 -0.75 -17.09 2.87
CA VAL A 91 -1.12 -16.44 1.59
C VAL A 91 -1.92 -17.40 0.69
N ALA A 92 -1.45 -18.64 0.54
CA ALA A 92 -2.18 -19.66 -0.21
C ALA A 92 -3.54 -19.99 0.43
N GLY A 93 -3.59 -20.08 1.77
CA GLY A 93 -4.80 -20.34 2.54
C GLY A 93 -5.85 -19.26 2.34
N LEU A 94 -5.47 -17.97 2.39
CA LEU A 94 -6.40 -16.88 2.13
C LEU A 94 -6.88 -16.87 0.67
N GLY A 95 -5.98 -17.16 -0.28
CA GLY A 95 -6.34 -17.32 -1.69
C GLY A 95 -7.34 -18.46 -1.92
N THR A 96 -7.11 -19.62 -1.29
CA THR A 96 -8.01 -20.77 -1.37
C THR A 96 -9.34 -20.50 -0.69
N LEU A 97 -9.33 -19.86 0.48
CA LEU A 97 -10.54 -19.44 1.18
C LEU A 97 -11.38 -18.52 0.29
N ALA A 98 -10.80 -17.45 -0.27
CA ALA A 98 -11.51 -16.53 -1.14
C ALA A 98 -12.03 -17.20 -2.41
N LEU A 99 -11.27 -18.15 -2.98
CA LEU A 99 -11.73 -18.93 -4.14
C LEU A 99 -12.91 -19.83 -3.77
N SER A 100 -12.92 -20.43 -2.58
CA SER A 100 -14.04 -21.24 -2.12
C SER A 100 -15.33 -20.43 -1.98
N TYR A 101 -15.21 -19.17 -1.53
CA TYR A 101 -16.35 -18.24 -1.48
C TYR A 101 -16.83 -17.86 -2.87
N LEU A 102 -15.93 -17.61 -3.80
CA LEU A 102 -16.29 -17.30 -5.19
C LEU A 102 -17.04 -18.44 -5.89
N ILE A 103 -16.66 -19.69 -5.62
CA ILE A 103 -17.25 -20.88 -6.25
C ILE A 103 -18.50 -21.35 -5.50
N GLY A 104 -18.53 -21.24 -4.18
CA GLY A 104 -19.55 -21.86 -3.32
C GLY A 104 -20.43 -20.88 -2.55
N ALA A 105 -20.20 -19.56 -2.69
CA ALA A 105 -20.86 -18.55 -1.84
C ALA A 105 -22.39 -18.62 -1.89
N SER A 106 -22.98 -18.87 -3.04
CA SER A 106 -24.44 -19.01 -3.20
C SER A 106 -25.01 -20.29 -2.56
N ALA A 107 -24.18 -21.32 -2.36
CA ALA A 107 -24.61 -22.60 -1.77
C ALA A 107 -24.43 -22.65 -0.25
N TRP A 108 -23.50 -21.86 0.32
CA TRP A 108 -23.08 -21.94 1.72
C TRP A 108 -23.54 -20.76 2.57
N PHE A 109 -23.73 -19.59 1.96
CA PHE A 109 -24.11 -18.36 2.62
C PHE A 109 -25.38 -17.83 1.94
N ALA A 110 -26.42 -17.63 2.71
CA ALA A 110 -27.76 -17.21 2.24
C ALA A 110 -27.83 -15.81 1.58
N ALA A 111 -26.70 -15.21 1.22
CA ALA A 111 -26.64 -13.93 0.55
C ALA A 111 -26.50 -14.15 -0.95
N ASP A 112 -27.56 -13.86 -1.71
CA ASP A 112 -27.54 -13.76 -3.19
C ASP A 112 -26.72 -12.54 -3.64
N LEU A 113 -25.38 -12.65 -3.50
CA LEU A 113 -24.49 -11.61 -3.97
C LEU A 113 -24.28 -11.73 -5.48
N PRO A 114 -24.36 -10.62 -6.23
CA PRO A 114 -24.09 -10.64 -7.67
C PRO A 114 -22.70 -11.18 -7.99
N VAL A 115 -22.57 -12.08 -8.97
CA VAL A 115 -21.27 -12.64 -9.37
C VAL A 115 -20.25 -11.56 -9.73
N GLY A 116 -20.68 -10.47 -10.35
CA GLY A 116 -19.81 -9.33 -10.65
C GLY A 116 -19.22 -8.66 -9.41
N LEU A 117 -19.99 -8.58 -8.32
CA LEU A 117 -19.53 -8.08 -7.03
C LEU A 117 -18.48 -9.02 -6.44
N GLN A 118 -18.75 -10.31 -6.39
CA GLN A 118 -17.83 -11.31 -5.85
C GLN A 118 -16.51 -11.37 -6.62
N LEU A 119 -16.54 -11.28 -7.96
CA LEU A 119 -15.34 -11.20 -8.78
C LEU A 119 -14.54 -9.92 -8.52
N LEU A 120 -15.23 -8.79 -8.32
CA LEU A 120 -14.58 -7.53 -7.98
C LEU A 120 -13.96 -7.59 -6.58
N GLY A 121 -14.66 -8.16 -5.59
CA GLY A 121 -14.15 -8.41 -4.25
C GLY A 121 -12.91 -9.32 -4.27
N TRP A 122 -12.97 -10.45 -4.98
CA TRP A 122 -11.82 -11.34 -5.14
C TRP A 122 -10.59 -10.61 -5.73
N ARG A 123 -10.81 -9.77 -6.75
CA ARG A 123 -9.74 -8.94 -7.33
C ARG A 123 -9.16 -7.97 -6.31
N ASP A 124 -10.01 -7.30 -5.53
CA ASP A 124 -9.60 -6.25 -4.61
C ASP A 124 -8.97 -6.80 -3.33
N ASP A 125 -9.30 -8.03 -2.90
CA ASP A 125 -8.85 -8.62 -1.64
C ASP A 125 -7.67 -9.58 -1.78
N VAL A 126 -7.58 -10.31 -2.90
CA VAL A 126 -6.67 -11.48 -2.98
C VAL A 126 -5.79 -11.48 -4.23
N PHE A 127 -6.28 -10.99 -5.37
CA PHE A 127 -5.56 -11.12 -6.64
C PHE A 127 -4.14 -10.55 -6.58
N PHE A 128 -3.94 -9.43 -5.91
CA PHE A 128 -2.63 -8.81 -5.76
C PHE A 128 -1.66 -9.65 -4.91
N MET A 129 -2.16 -10.51 -4.02
CA MET A 129 -1.32 -11.38 -3.18
C MET A 129 -0.56 -12.41 -4.02
N LEU A 130 -1.02 -12.70 -5.22
CA LEU A 130 -0.32 -13.57 -6.15
C LEU A 130 1.09 -13.05 -6.49
N LEU A 131 1.31 -11.73 -6.44
CA LEU A 131 2.62 -11.11 -6.58
C LEU A 131 3.62 -11.50 -5.47
N TYR A 132 3.13 -11.97 -4.32
CA TYR A 132 3.98 -12.56 -3.30
C TYR A 132 4.76 -13.76 -3.86
N PHE A 133 4.14 -14.64 -4.62
CA PHE A 133 4.81 -15.79 -5.23
C PHE A 133 5.79 -15.39 -6.34
N VAL A 134 5.48 -14.33 -7.10
CA VAL A 134 6.42 -13.71 -8.04
C VAL A 134 7.63 -13.16 -7.28
N GLY A 135 7.40 -12.50 -6.14
CA GLY A 135 8.44 -12.04 -5.23
C GLY A 135 9.30 -13.18 -4.70
N ARG A 136 8.69 -14.30 -4.28
CA ARG A 136 9.39 -15.51 -3.83
C ARG A 136 10.34 -16.08 -4.90
N ALA A 137 10.01 -15.91 -6.16
CA ALA A 137 10.84 -16.34 -7.30
C ALA A 137 11.90 -15.31 -7.70
N THR A 138 11.86 -14.08 -7.15
CA THR A 138 12.75 -12.97 -7.52
C THR A 138 13.51 -12.36 -6.34
N PRO A 139 14.28 -13.13 -5.54
CA PRO A 139 15.08 -12.60 -4.43
C PRO A 139 16.12 -11.57 -4.85
N GLN A 140 16.58 -11.62 -6.12
CA GLN A 140 17.51 -10.65 -6.70
C GLN A 140 17.00 -9.20 -6.73
N VAL A 141 15.72 -8.95 -6.46
CA VAL A 141 15.19 -7.60 -6.27
C VAL A 141 15.94 -6.86 -5.15
N ALA A 142 16.44 -7.60 -4.15
CA ALA A 142 17.13 -7.05 -3.01
C ALA A 142 18.66 -7.03 -3.12
N GLU A 143 19.23 -7.28 -4.30
CA GLU A 143 20.70 -7.26 -4.54
C GLU A 143 21.28 -5.84 -4.56
N ASP A 144 20.48 -4.86 -4.99
CA ASP A 144 20.91 -3.47 -5.10
C ASP A 144 19.80 -2.50 -4.66
N PHE A 145 20.14 -1.22 -4.58
CA PHE A 145 19.23 -0.16 -4.10
C PHE A 145 18.35 0.45 -5.20
N ARG A 146 18.30 -0.12 -6.42
CA ARG A 146 17.61 0.49 -7.57
C ARG A 146 16.10 0.72 -7.33
N TYR A 147 15.43 -0.20 -6.65
CA TYR A 147 13.99 -0.07 -6.37
C TYR A 147 13.71 0.90 -5.22
N LEU A 148 14.58 0.97 -4.19
CA LEU A 148 14.49 2.02 -3.17
C LEU A 148 14.66 3.40 -3.80
N ARG A 149 15.62 3.55 -4.72
CA ARG A 149 15.83 4.76 -5.48
C ARG A 149 14.63 5.09 -6.37
N ALA A 150 14.03 4.10 -7.03
CA ALA A 150 12.85 4.29 -7.88
C ALA A 150 11.63 4.73 -7.05
N LEU A 151 11.39 4.10 -5.89
CA LEU A 151 10.33 4.50 -4.96
C LEU A 151 10.53 5.93 -4.45
N PHE A 152 11.77 6.29 -4.10
CA PHE A 152 12.10 7.66 -3.73
C PHE A 152 11.80 8.64 -4.87
N ALA A 153 12.28 8.35 -6.08
CA ALA A 153 12.12 9.24 -7.23
C ALA A 153 10.66 9.44 -7.62
N VAL A 154 9.88 8.36 -7.69
CA VAL A 154 8.44 8.46 -8.03
C VAL A 154 7.67 9.19 -6.93
N GLY A 155 8.04 8.97 -5.67
CA GLY A 155 7.45 9.70 -4.55
C GLY A 155 7.73 11.21 -4.65
N VAL A 156 8.98 11.61 -4.96
CA VAL A 156 9.34 13.03 -5.16
C VAL A 156 8.55 13.64 -6.31
N ILE A 157 8.40 12.92 -7.42
CA ILE A 157 7.63 13.40 -8.59
C ILE A 157 6.15 13.61 -8.20
N THR A 158 5.52 12.60 -7.60
CA THR A 158 4.10 12.70 -7.22
C THR A 158 3.87 13.75 -6.12
N SER A 159 4.80 13.90 -5.18
CA SER A 159 4.76 14.97 -4.18
C SER A 159 4.96 16.36 -4.79
N GLY A 160 5.85 16.49 -5.75
CA GLY A 160 6.02 17.72 -6.52
C GLY A 160 4.74 18.12 -7.26
N ILE A 161 4.06 17.14 -7.89
CA ILE A 161 2.75 17.35 -8.52
C ILE A 161 1.71 17.80 -7.48
N ALA A 162 1.67 17.18 -6.30
CA ALA A 162 0.76 17.57 -5.22
C ALA A 162 0.99 19.01 -4.73
N ILE A 163 2.25 19.44 -4.65
CA ILE A 163 2.60 20.83 -4.29
C ILE A 163 2.10 21.79 -5.39
N LEU A 164 2.34 21.47 -6.67
CA LEU A 164 1.86 22.27 -7.80
C LEU A 164 0.33 22.28 -7.86
N GLU A 165 -0.31 21.14 -7.64
CA GLU A 165 -1.77 21.04 -7.52
C GLU A 165 -2.29 22.03 -6.46
N ARG A 166 -1.70 22.03 -5.27
CA ARG A 166 -2.17 22.87 -4.18
C ARG A 166 -1.99 24.37 -4.45
N ILE A 167 -0.99 24.74 -5.24
CA ILE A 167 -0.69 26.14 -5.57
C ILE A 167 -1.53 26.64 -6.77
N PHE A 168 -1.69 25.81 -7.80
CA PHE A 168 -2.19 26.26 -9.10
C PHE A 168 -3.54 25.64 -9.50
N VAL A 169 -3.93 24.47 -8.94
CA VAL A 169 -5.11 23.74 -9.40
C VAL A 169 -6.31 24.06 -8.52
N THR A 170 -7.33 24.63 -9.12
CA THR A 170 -8.62 24.88 -8.47
C THR A 170 -9.54 23.67 -8.62
N PRO A 171 -10.60 23.52 -7.77
CA PRO A 171 -11.61 22.46 -7.95
C PRO A 171 -12.22 22.43 -9.36
N LYS A 172 -12.45 23.59 -10.00
CA LYS A 172 -12.93 23.69 -11.39
C LYS A 172 -11.98 23.01 -12.37
N MET A 173 -10.67 23.19 -12.19
CA MET A 173 -9.66 22.56 -13.06
C MET A 173 -9.65 21.04 -12.88
N LEU A 174 -9.88 20.50 -11.67
CA LEU A 174 -10.02 19.07 -11.46
C LEU A 174 -11.23 18.50 -12.20
N VAL A 175 -12.34 19.24 -12.24
CA VAL A 175 -13.51 18.85 -13.04
C VAL A 175 -13.17 18.81 -14.53
N VAL A 176 -12.48 19.84 -15.04
CA VAL A 176 -12.00 19.90 -16.45
C VAL A 176 -11.03 18.75 -16.75
N LEU A 177 -10.20 18.35 -15.79
CA LEU A 177 -9.31 17.18 -15.90
C LEU A 177 -10.06 15.83 -15.79
N GLY A 178 -11.39 15.85 -15.75
CA GLY A 178 -12.22 14.65 -15.79
C GLY A 178 -12.39 13.96 -14.44
N ALA A 179 -11.92 14.53 -13.31
CA ALA A 179 -11.98 13.90 -12.01
C ALA A 179 -13.42 13.62 -11.56
N ALA A 180 -14.34 14.55 -11.76
CA ALA A 180 -15.75 14.36 -11.39
C ALA A 180 -16.41 13.23 -12.20
N ARG A 181 -16.25 13.21 -13.53
CA ARG A 181 -16.79 12.14 -14.38
C ARG A 181 -16.16 10.79 -14.07
N TYR A 182 -14.86 10.75 -13.81
CA TYR A 182 -14.19 9.52 -13.39
C TYR A 182 -14.80 8.94 -12.10
N VAL A 183 -15.06 9.77 -11.10
CA VAL A 183 -15.60 9.29 -9.83
C VAL A 183 -17.07 8.90 -9.96
N GLN A 184 -17.89 9.74 -10.60
CA GLN A 184 -19.33 9.53 -10.65
C GLN A 184 -19.74 8.46 -11.67
N GLU A 185 -19.22 8.56 -12.90
CA GLU A 185 -19.67 7.69 -14.00
C GLU A 185 -18.81 6.42 -14.11
N PHE A 186 -17.48 6.53 -13.99
CA PHE A 186 -16.59 5.39 -14.16
C PHE A 186 -16.50 4.51 -12.91
N LEU A 187 -16.39 5.13 -11.71
CA LEU A 187 -16.39 4.41 -10.44
C LEU A 187 -17.78 4.14 -9.89
N GLY A 188 -18.82 4.84 -10.33
CA GLY A 188 -20.19 4.72 -9.83
C GLY A 188 -20.37 5.27 -8.40
N VAL A 189 -19.54 6.21 -7.98
CA VAL A 189 -19.61 6.83 -6.65
C VAL A 189 -20.47 8.08 -6.72
N ALA A 190 -21.51 8.16 -5.89
CA ALA A 190 -22.38 9.33 -5.83
C ALA A 190 -21.58 10.60 -5.52
N PRO A 191 -21.90 11.74 -6.15
CA PRO A 191 -21.25 13.00 -5.88
C PRO A 191 -21.50 13.41 -4.43
N ALA A 192 -20.47 13.95 -3.80
CA ALA A 192 -20.61 14.56 -2.50
C ALA A 192 -21.49 15.82 -2.61
N THR A 193 -22.49 15.91 -1.74
CA THR A 193 -23.43 17.03 -1.73
C THR A 193 -23.01 18.13 -0.75
N ARG A 194 -22.08 17.85 0.15
CA ARG A 194 -21.66 18.74 1.23
C ARG A 194 -20.53 19.65 0.76
N ASN A 195 -20.75 20.96 0.78
CA ASN A 195 -19.74 21.99 0.42
C ASN A 195 -19.10 21.81 -0.97
N ASN A 196 -19.81 21.22 -1.93
CA ASN A 196 -19.23 20.73 -3.17
C ASN A 196 -20.09 21.07 -4.38
N GLU A 197 -19.89 22.28 -4.90
CA GLU A 197 -20.54 22.74 -6.15
C GLU A 197 -20.02 21.99 -7.39
N TYR A 198 -18.95 21.22 -7.26
CA TYR A 198 -18.21 20.65 -8.38
C TYR A 198 -18.44 19.15 -8.59
N GLY A 199 -19.19 18.49 -7.73
CA GLY A 199 -19.42 17.05 -7.83
C GLY A 199 -18.18 16.16 -7.60
N LEU A 200 -17.17 16.71 -6.91
CA LEU A 200 -15.99 15.95 -6.47
C LEU A 200 -16.29 15.21 -5.17
N PRO A 201 -15.58 14.13 -4.80
CA PRO A 201 -15.76 13.43 -3.54
C PRO A 201 -15.48 14.30 -2.31
N ASP A 202 -16.15 14.03 -1.18
CA ASP A 202 -15.94 14.75 0.08
C ASP A 202 -14.51 14.71 0.59
N ASN A 203 -13.74 13.67 0.27
CA ASN A 203 -12.34 13.52 0.67
C ASN A 203 -11.37 14.53 0.03
N TYR A 204 -11.84 15.36 -0.90
CA TYR A 204 -11.07 16.51 -1.41
C TYR A 204 -10.98 17.65 -0.41
N TRP A 205 -11.85 17.67 0.59
CA TRP A 205 -11.87 18.71 1.62
C TRP A 205 -11.78 18.13 3.01
N THR A 206 -11.32 18.92 3.95
CA THR A 206 -11.36 18.63 5.38
C THR A 206 -11.61 19.89 6.17
N GLY A 207 -12.36 19.80 7.25
CA GLY A 207 -12.52 20.88 8.20
C GLY A 207 -11.27 20.99 9.07
N VAL A 208 -10.74 22.20 9.23
CA VAL A 208 -9.69 22.55 10.18
C VAL A 208 -10.19 23.78 10.96
N GLY A 209 -10.73 23.55 12.15
CA GLY A 209 -11.53 24.55 12.86
C GLY A 209 -12.72 24.97 12.00
N ASP A 210 -12.95 26.28 11.86
CA ASP A 210 -14.05 26.85 11.05
C ASP A 210 -13.72 26.94 9.55
N HIS A 211 -12.54 26.47 9.13
CA HIS A 211 -12.09 26.56 7.74
C HIS A 211 -12.17 25.21 7.03
N ILE A 212 -12.64 25.27 5.78
CA ILE A 212 -12.60 24.12 4.87
C ILE A 212 -11.32 24.20 4.05
N VAL A 213 -10.45 23.20 4.16
CA VAL A 213 -9.18 23.12 3.48
C VAL A 213 -9.23 22.08 2.37
N GLN A 214 -8.85 22.46 1.15
CA GLN A 214 -8.67 21.52 0.05
C GLN A 214 -7.45 20.64 0.31
N ARG A 215 -7.58 19.34 0.09
CA ARG A 215 -6.54 18.32 0.25
C ARG A 215 -5.94 18.00 -1.10
N ALA A 216 -4.62 17.75 -1.16
CA ALA A 216 -3.95 17.35 -2.40
C ALA A 216 -4.16 15.86 -2.69
N GLY A 217 -4.60 15.54 -3.89
CA GLY A 217 -4.78 14.17 -4.40
C GLY A 217 -3.69 13.72 -5.37
N SER A 218 -2.90 14.65 -5.90
CA SER A 218 -1.87 14.39 -6.89
C SER A 218 -2.42 13.56 -8.07
N THR A 219 -1.61 12.69 -8.63
CA THR A 219 -1.97 11.79 -9.73
C THR A 219 -2.98 10.70 -9.33
N TYR A 220 -3.29 10.55 -8.05
CA TYR A 220 -4.28 9.59 -7.54
C TYR A 220 -5.70 10.16 -7.49
N LEU A 221 -5.88 11.45 -7.75
CA LEU A 221 -7.17 12.14 -7.70
C LEU A 221 -7.95 11.88 -6.39
N SER A 222 -7.26 11.57 -5.32
CA SER A 222 -7.80 11.34 -3.98
C SER A 222 -6.69 11.51 -2.96
N SER A 223 -6.92 12.33 -1.94
CA SER A 223 -5.90 12.59 -0.91
C SER A 223 -5.55 11.35 -0.10
N GLN A 224 -6.52 10.49 0.19
CA GLN A 224 -6.31 9.24 0.89
C GLN A 224 -5.50 8.26 0.03
N SER A 225 -5.88 8.10 -1.24
CA SER A 225 -5.16 7.24 -2.19
C SER A 225 -3.74 7.73 -2.46
N PHE A 226 -3.48 9.04 -2.36
CA PHE A 226 -2.13 9.59 -2.47
C PHE A 226 -1.33 9.41 -1.17
N ALA A 227 -1.97 9.47 0.01
CA ALA A 227 -1.27 9.33 1.29
C ALA A 227 -0.79 7.89 1.55
N ILE A 228 -1.60 6.86 1.25
CA ILE A 228 -1.32 5.46 1.58
C ILE A 228 0.02 4.95 0.99
N PRO A 229 0.42 5.24 -0.25
CA PRO A 229 1.74 4.91 -0.82
C PRO A 229 2.93 5.31 0.04
N PHE A 230 2.81 6.36 0.85
CA PHE A 230 3.91 6.81 1.71
C PHE A 230 4.28 5.79 2.79
N LEU A 231 3.39 4.84 3.12
CA LEU A 231 3.72 3.70 4.00
C LEU A 231 4.85 2.82 3.45
N ILE A 232 5.13 2.88 2.14
CA ILE A 232 6.23 2.20 1.48
C ILE A 232 7.30 3.20 1.02
N ILE A 233 6.88 4.32 0.44
CA ILE A 233 7.78 5.32 -0.15
C ILE A 233 8.68 5.98 0.90
N LEU A 234 8.12 6.44 2.03
CA LEU A 234 8.92 7.11 3.07
C LEU A 234 9.92 6.17 3.76
N PRO A 235 9.56 4.95 4.18
CA PRO A 235 10.54 3.96 4.63
C PRO A 235 11.64 3.67 3.60
N ALA A 236 11.29 3.50 2.31
CA ALA A 236 12.26 3.28 1.25
C ALA A 236 13.20 4.49 1.06
N ALA A 237 12.64 5.70 1.06
CA ALA A 237 13.40 6.96 0.98
C ALA A 237 14.34 7.13 2.17
N THR A 238 13.86 6.86 3.38
CA THR A 238 14.64 6.94 4.63
C THR A 238 15.82 5.97 4.59
N LEU A 239 15.60 4.71 4.20
CA LEU A 239 16.66 3.72 4.08
C LEU A 239 17.68 4.06 2.98
N TRP A 240 17.21 4.62 1.87
CA TRP A 240 18.09 5.08 0.80
C TRP A 240 18.93 6.29 1.23
N LEU A 241 18.33 7.24 1.98
CA LEU A 241 19.00 8.43 2.49
C LEU A 241 20.04 8.10 3.58
N PHE A 242 19.79 7.07 4.40
CA PHE A 242 20.72 6.67 5.48
C PHE A 242 22.03 6.08 4.98
N ARG A 243 22.20 5.85 3.68
CA ARG A 243 23.49 5.47 3.09
C ARG A 243 24.48 6.61 3.24
N ARG A 244 25.72 6.30 3.68
CA ARG A 244 26.77 7.29 3.91
C ARG A 244 27.02 8.21 2.71
N GLU A 245 26.98 7.66 1.49
CA GLU A 245 27.18 8.39 0.24
C GLU A 245 26.09 9.44 -0.03
N ARG A 246 24.86 9.20 0.45
CA ARG A 246 23.68 10.04 0.19
C ARG A 246 23.42 11.08 1.28
N GLN A 247 23.91 10.86 2.49
CA GLN A 247 23.74 11.80 3.61
C GLN A 247 24.33 13.19 3.33
N ARG A 248 25.32 13.28 2.44
CA ARG A 248 25.95 14.55 2.05
C ARG A 248 25.28 15.24 0.85
N SER A 249 24.31 14.62 0.22
CA SER A 249 23.63 15.17 -0.96
C SER A 249 22.49 16.08 -0.57
N VAL A 250 22.66 17.39 -0.78
CA VAL A 250 21.61 18.40 -0.58
C VAL A 250 20.35 18.06 -1.39
N LEU A 251 20.53 17.60 -2.64
CA LEU A 251 19.41 17.22 -3.51
C LEU A 251 18.61 16.05 -2.95
N ALA A 252 19.27 15.09 -2.30
CA ALA A 252 18.57 13.97 -1.66
C ALA A 252 17.73 14.45 -0.46
N TRP A 253 18.24 15.37 0.33
CA TRP A 253 17.51 15.97 1.44
C TRP A 253 16.35 16.84 0.95
N LEU A 254 16.56 17.63 -0.09
CA LEU A 254 15.49 18.42 -0.72
C LEU A 254 14.35 17.49 -1.21
N GLY A 255 14.68 16.40 -1.89
CA GLY A 255 13.69 15.40 -2.29
C GLY A 255 12.95 14.80 -1.10
N TYR A 256 13.63 14.56 0.02
CA TYR A 256 13.00 14.03 1.24
C TYR A 256 12.05 15.05 1.89
N VAL A 257 12.40 16.34 1.87
CA VAL A 257 11.50 17.42 2.32
C VAL A 257 10.27 17.51 1.40
N ILE A 258 10.45 17.41 0.07
CA ILE A 258 9.34 17.37 -0.89
C ILE A 258 8.38 16.22 -0.58
N LEU A 259 8.90 15.01 -0.24
CA LEU A 259 8.07 13.87 0.15
C LEU A 259 7.21 14.19 1.38
N TRP A 260 7.80 14.71 2.45
CA TRP A 260 7.05 15.07 3.66
C TRP A 260 6.02 16.16 3.38
N THR A 261 6.38 17.18 2.60
CA THR A 261 5.43 18.23 2.18
C THR A 261 4.25 17.62 1.42
N GLY A 262 4.50 16.70 0.45
CA GLY A 262 3.45 16.01 -0.27
C GLY A 262 2.49 15.23 0.66
N LEU A 263 3.03 14.49 1.61
CA LEU A 263 2.22 13.77 2.60
C LEU A 263 1.38 14.73 3.47
N LEU A 264 1.98 15.80 3.98
CA LEU A 264 1.29 16.77 4.83
C LEU A 264 0.15 17.48 4.09
N LEU A 265 0.31 17.77 2.80
CA LEU A 265 -0.74 18.38 1.96
C LEU A 265 -1.95 17.47 1.76
N THR A 266 -1.83 16.16 2.03
CA THR A 266 -2.99 15.25 2.03
C THR A 266 -3.91 15.46 3.23
N VAL A 267 -3.43 16.05 4.32
CA VAL A 267 -4.11 16.18 5.62
C VAL A 267 -4.65 14.82 6.12
N THR A 268 -3.93 13.73 5.83
CA THR A 268 -4.32 12.37 6.24
C THR A 268 -3.61 12.02 7.53
N ARG A 269 -4.33 12.19 8.66
CA ARG A 269 -3.77 12.12 10.03
C ARG A 269 -3.10 10.79 10.35
N MET A 270 -3.86 9.68 10.20
CA MET A 270 -3.36 8.35 10.58
C MET A 270 -2.14 7.95 9.77
N THR A 271 -2.17 8.11 8.45
CA THR A 271 -1.03 7.78 7.58
C THR A 271 0.20 8.60 7.95
N THR A 272 0.03 9.90 8.27
CA THR A 272 1.15 10.76 8.69
C THR A 272 1.77 10.28 10.00
N VAL A 273 0.96 9.98 11.02
CA VAL A 273 1.43 9.45 12.32
C VAL A 273 2.17 8.12 12.12
N VAL A 274 1.61 7.22 11.33
CA VAL A 274 2.24 5.92 11.03
C VAL A 274 3.56 6.10 10.29
N CYS A 275 3.64 7.00 9.32
CA CYS A 275 4.90 7.29 8.61
C CYS A 275 5.96 7.87 9.55
N VAL A 276 5.60 8.76 10.47
CA VAL A 276 6.51 9.26 11.51
C VAL A 276 7.04 8.10 12.36
N LEU A 277 6.14 7.23 12.84
CA LEU A 277 6.53 6.05 13.62
C LEU A 277 7.47 5.13 12.84
N GLN A 278 7.18 4.85 11.56
CA GLN A 278 8.04 4.04 10.70
C GLN A 278 9.45 4.63 10.57
N VAL A 279 9.55 5.95 10.37
CA VAL A 279 10.85 6.65 10.26
C VAL A 279 11.62 6.58 11.58
N LEU A 280 10.95 6.80 12.72
CA LEU A 280 11.57 6.69 14.05
C LEU A 280 12.06 5.27 14.33
N VAL A 281 11.25 4.26 14.04
CA VAL A 281 11.63 2.83 14.18
C VAL A 281 12.85 2.51 13.32
N LEU A 282 12.89 2.97 12.07
CA LEU A 282 14.04 2.76 11.18
C LEU A 282 15.29 3.50 11.66
N ALA A 283 15.17 4.73 12.15
CA ALA A 283 16.28 5.50 12.72
C ALA A 283 16.86 4.80 13.95
N ALA A 284 16.00 4.29 14.83
CA ALA A 284 16.38 3.48 15.99
C ALA A 284 17.09 2.19 15.58
N ALA A 285 16.49 1.41 14.67
CA ALA A 285 17.04 0.14 14.20
C ALA A 285 18.42 0.28 13.51
N ARG A 286 18.63 1.41 12.82
CA ARG A 286 19.91 1.74 12.18
C ARG A 286 20.89 2.48 13.09
N ARG A 287 20.56 2.68 14.37
CA ARG A 287 21.36 3.46 15.34
C ARG A 287 21.71 4.87 14.83
N ARG A 288 20.83 5.48 14.07
CA ARG A 288 20.94 6.84 13.52
C ARG A 288 20.13 7.84 14.34
N TRP A 289 20.22 7.72 15.66
CA TRP A 289 19.46 8.53 16.62
C TRP A 289 19.60 10.04 16.37
N GLY A 290 20.82 10.50 16.00
CA GLY A 290 21.05 11.92 15.74
C GLY A 290 20.17 12.48 14.61
N ILE A 291 19.92 11.70 13.55
CA ILE A 291 19.04 12.11 12.45
C ILE A 291 17.56 11.93 12.83
N GLY A 292 17.21 10.80 13.47
CA GLY A 292 15.85 10.52 13.90
C GLY A 292 15.37 11.47 14.99
N VAL A 293 16.17 11.63 16.06
CA VAL A 293 15.84 12.51 17.19
C VAL A 293 15.93 13.98 16.79
N GLY A 294 16.99 14.38 16.08
CA GLY A 294 17.15 15.78 15.63
C GLY A 294 16.04 16.19 14.66
N GLY A 295 15.74 15.35 13.67
CA GLY A 295 14.61 15.59 12.76
C GLY A 295 13.26 15.54 13.46
N GLY A 296 13.06 14.61 14.38
CA GLY A 296 11.85 14.52 15.20
C GLY A 296 11.65 15.73 16.11
N LEU A 297 12.72 16.22 16.77
CA LEU A 297 12.67 17.43 17.59
C LEU A 297 12.38 18.68 16.76
N LEU A 298 13.00 18.82 15.59
CA LEU A 298 12.72 19.95 14.69
C LEU A 298 11.27 19.90 14.19
N ALA A 299 10.77 18.72 13.82
CA ALA A 299 9.37 18.53 13.43
C ALA A 299 8.40 18.82 14.58
N ALA A 300 8.70 18.34 15.79
CA ALA A 300 7.90 18.61 16.99
C ALA A 300 7.90 20.10 17.36
N LEU A 301 9.07 20.77 17.28
CA LEU A 301 9.17 22.21 17.51
C LEU A 301 8.39 22.99 16.45
N GLY A 302 8.56 22.65 15.17
CA GLY A 302 7.81 23.28 14.08
C GLY A 302 6.30 23.09 14.22
N PHE A 303 5.88 21.90 14.63
CA PHE A 303 4.47 21.60 14.92
C PHE A 303 3.95 22.36 16.12
N ALA A 304 4.72 22.42 17.22
CA ALA A 304 4.36 23.22 18.41
C ALA A 304 4.23 24.71 18.09
N LEU A 305 5.17 25.25 17.30
CA LEU A 305 5.07 26.62 16.82
C LEU A 305 3.83 26.84 15.93
N ALA A 306 3.51 25.89 15.05
CA ALA A 306 2.31 25.96 14.23
C ALA A 306 1.02 25.94 15.07
N LEU A 307 0.97 25.14 16.15
CA LEU A 307 -0.16 25.13 17.10
C LEU A 307 -0.32 26.48 17.83
N LEU A 308 0.79 27.15 18.13
CA LEU A 308 0.76 28.46 18.82
C LEU A 308 0.33 29.59 17.87
N VAL A 309 0.73 29.51 16.59
CA VAL A 309 0.48 30.57 15.61
C VAL A 309 -0.89 30.40 14.93
N VAL A 310 -1.41 29.16 14.84
CA VAL A 310 -2.66 28.83 14.16
C VAL A 310 -3.64 28.18 15.15
N PRO A 311 -4.47 28.95 15.87
CA PRO A 311 -5.39 28.39 16.89
C PRO A 311 -6.34 27.32 16.32
N ALA A 312 -6.79 27.48 15.06
CA ALA A 312 -7.63 26.49 14.38
C ALA A 312 -6.94 25.12 14.23
N LEU A 313 -5.60 25.09 14.13
CA LEU A 313 -4.84 23.83 14.11
C LEU A 313 -4.82 23.18 15.51
N ALA A 314 -4.75 23.98 16.56
CA ALA A 314 -4.79 23.47 17.94
C ALA A 314 -6.14 22.84 18.26
N SER A 315 -7.25 23.51 17.93
CA SER A 315 -8.59 22.93 18.09
C SER A 315 -8.75 21.65 17.27
N PHE A 316 -8.33 21.65 16.01
CA PHE A 316 -8.39 20.48 15.13
C PHE A 316 -7.61 19.26 15.70
N VAL A 317 -6.42 19.51 16.28
CA VAL A 317 -5.63 18.45 16.93
C VAL A 317 -6.35 17.95 18.18
N TRP A 318 -6.87 18.86 18.99
CA TRP A 318 -7.62 18.52 20.20
C TRP A 318 -8.87 17.69 19.88
N ASP A 319 -9.70 18.14 18.94
CA ASP A 319 -10.90 17.44 18.49
C ASP A 319 -10.57 16.05 17.89
N THR A 320 -9.39 15.94 17.25
CA THR A 320 -8.91 14.65 16.75
C THR A 320 -8.53 13.71 17.89
N LEU A 321 -7.82 14.20 18.90
CA LEU A 321 -7.38 13.39 20.06
C LEU A 321 -8.56 12.98 20.95
N THR A 322 -9.58 13.83 21.03
CA THR A 322 -10.80 13.59 21.81
C THR A 322 -11.90 12.89 21.01
N TRP A 323 -11.61 12.47 19.77
CA TRP A 323 -12.56 11.78 18.89
C TRP A 323 -13.85 12.57 18.58
N GLN A 324 -13.79 13.89 18.63
CA GLN A 324 -14.95 14.78 18.42
C GLN A 324 -15.14 15.19 16.94
N THR A 325 -14.18 14.86 16.06
CA THR A 325 -14.35 15.17 14.63
C THR A 325 -15.38 14.23 13.98
N GLY A 326 -16.14 14.72 13.02
CA GLY A 326 -17.11 13.90 12.26
C GLY A 326 -16.46 12.66 11.61
N SER A 327 -15.21 12.76 11.15
CA SER A 327 -14.45 11.62 10.62
C SER A 327 -14.13 10.58 11.71
N SER A 328 -13.82 11.00 12.94
CA SER A 328 -13.56 10.06 14.04
C SER A 328 -14.83 9.32 14.45
N LEU A 329 -15.97 10.03 14.50
CA LEU A 329 -17.27 9.42 14.79
C LEU A 329 -17.72 8.44 13.70
N SER A 330 -17.45 8.74 12.42
CA SER A 330 -17.77 7.80 11.33
C SER A 330 -16.96 6.51 11.43
N HIS A 331 -15.69 6.57 11.85
CA HIS A 331 -14.91 5.36 12.11
C HIS A 331 -15.45 4.52 13.26
N LEU A 332 -15.90 5.14 14.35
CA LEU A 332 -16.53 4.41 15.46
C LEU A 332 -17.82 3.71 15.02
N GLY A 333 -18.65 4.36 14.21
CA GLY A 333 -19.83 3.76 13.59
C GLY A 333 -19.46 2.55 12.74
N ALA A 334 -18.52 2.70 11.81
CA ALA A 334 -18.04 1.62 10.94
C ALA A 334 -17.45 0.44 11.74
N TRP A 335 -16.74 0.71 12.84
CA TRP A 335 -16.21 -0.35 13.72
C TRP A 335 -17.33 -1.09 14.43
N SER A 336 -18.35 -0.38 14.94
CA SER A 336 -19.52 -1.00 15.56
C SER A 336 -20.25 -1.92 14.57
N GLU A 337 -20.48 -1.45 13.33
CA GLU A 337 -21.07 -2.25 12.27
C GLU A 337 -20.21 -3.48 11.90
N GLY A 338 -18.89 -3.31 11.81
CA GLY A 338 -17.96 -4.41 11.53
C GLY A 338 -17.96 -5.48 12.61
N ILE A 339 -17.98 -5.08 13.90
CA ILE A 339 -18.07 -6.01 15.04
C ILE A 339 -19.42 -6.74 15.03
N GLN A 340 -20.51 -6.01 14.82
CA GLN A 340 -21.83 -6.60 14.74
C GLN A 340 -21.93 -7.60 13.59
N SER A 341 -21.43 -7.26 12.42
CA SER A 341 -21.38 -8.15 11.26
C SER A 341 -20.57 -9.43 11.56
N LEU A 342 -19.42 -9.29 12.21
CA LEU A 342 -18.58 -10.44 12.57
C LEU A 342 -19.27 -11.39 13.58
N VAL A 343 -20.01 -10.85 14.55
CA VAL A 343 -20.76 -11.64 15.53
C VAL A 343 -21.95 -12.36 14.87
N GLN A 344 -22.66 -11.69 13.97
CA GLN A 344 -23.80 -12.24 13.26
C GLN A 344 -23.40 -13.22 12.14
N HIS A 345 -22.27 -12.96 11.50
CA HIS A 345 -21.77 -13.74 10.36
C HIS A 345 -20.29 -14.12 10.58
N PRO A 346 -19.99 -15.06 11.51
CA PRO A 346 -18.62 -15.43 11.86
C PRO A 346 -17.83 -16.07 10.71
N LEU A 347 -18.52 -16.56 9.70
CA LEU A 347 -17.93 -17.07 8.45
C LEU A 347 -17.93 -16.00 7.34
N GLY A 348 -18.41 -14.79 7.60
CA GLY A 348 -18.50 -13.70 6.62
C GLY A 348 -19.77 -13.70 5.81
N ILE A 349 -19.96 -12.64 5.02
CA ILE A 349 -21.15 -12.43 4.17
C ILE A 349 -20.86 -12.82 2.72
N GLY A 350 -19.58 -12.77 2.32
CA GLY A 350 -19.12 -13.05 0.96
C GLY A 350 -18.29 -11.90 0.38
N LEU A 351 -17.55 -12.23 -0.68
CA LEU A 351 -16.59 -11.30 -1.32
C LEU A 351 -17.27 -10.07 -1.89
N GLY A 352 -16.64 -8.91 -1.67
CA GLY A 352 -17.12 -7.62 -2.15
C GLY A 352 -18.27 -7.02 -1.34
N ALA A 353 -18.74 -7.69 -0.26
CA ALA A 353 -19.85 -7.22 0.57
C ALA A 353 -19.50 -6.02 1.45
N SER A 354 -18.25 -5.56 1.45
CA SER A 354 -17.79 -4.45 2.27
C SER A 354 -17.35 -3.23 1.45
N GLY A 355 -17.30 -2.09 2.12
CA GLY A 355 -16.68 -0.86 1.64
C GLY A 355 -17.18 -0.36 0.29
N LEU A 356 -16.29 0.28 -0.45
CA LEU A 356 -16.61 0.93 -1.73
C LEU A 356 -17.03 -0.07 -2.82
N THR A 357 -16.62 -1.31 -2.73
CA THR A 357 -16.99 -2.37 -3.69
C THR A 357 -18.47 -2.68 -3.58
N ALA A 358 -19.01 -2.79 -2.37
CA ALA A 358 -20.45 -2.94 -2.12
C ALA A 358 -21.27 -1.76 -2.65
N VAL A 359 -20.81 -0.53 -2.40
CA VAL A 359 -21.49 0.71 -2.87
C VAL A 359 -21.68 0.73 -4.37
N ARG A 360 -20.70 0.26 -5.16
CA ARG A 360 -20.81 0.20 -6.63
C ARG A 360 -21.92 -0.70 -7.14
N PHE A 361 -22.39 -1.62 -6.31
CA PHE A 361 -23.51 -2.52 -6.61
C PHE A 361 -24.79 -2.14 -5.87
N GLY A 362 -24.84 -0.94 -5.26
CA GLY A 362 -26.01 -0.42 -4.56
C GLY A 362 -26.25 -1.04 -3.18
N LEU A 363 -25.23 -1.72 -2.62
CA LEU A 363 -25.29 -2.28 -1.27
C LEU A 363 -24.75 -1.29 -0.23
N PRO A 364 -25.21 -1.35 1.02
CA PRO A 364 -24.70 -0.48 2.09
C PRO A 364 -23.21 -0.78 2.35
N PRO A 365 -22.38 0.25 2.58
CA PRO A 365 -20.95 0.08 2.84
C PRO A 365 -20.69 -0.40 4.28
N ILE A 366 -20.80 -1.67 4.55
CA ILE A 366 -20.48 -2.24 5.88
C ILE A 366 -18.98 -2.08 6.13
N ALA A 367 -18.60 -1.48 7.28
CA ALA A 367 -17.21 -1.36 7.77
C ALA A 367 -16.20 -0.76 6.77
N GLY A 368 -16.61 0.17 5.94
CA GLY A 368 -15.93 0.65 4.73
C GLY A 368 -14.50 1.19 4.85
N ASP A 369 -14.04 1.55 6.05
CA ASP A 369 -12.76 2.23 6.28
C ASP A 369 -11.81 1.46 7.21
N ASN A 370 -11.92 0.12 7.28
CA ASN A 370 -11.06 -0.71 8.11
C ASN A 370 -10.70 -2.01 7.39
N GLN A 371 -9.41 -2.23 7.15
CA GLN A 371 -8.92 -3.42 6.43
C GLN A 371 -9.20 -4.73 7.17
N TYR A 372 -9.18 -4.71 8.49
CA TYR A 372 -9.48 -5.92 9.31
C TYR A 372 -10.96 -6.28 9.19
N PHE A 373 -11.83 -5.29 9.27
CA PHE A 373 -13.26 -5.51 9.11
C PHE A 373 -13.62 -5.86 7.67
N GLN A 374 -12.91 -5.36 6.66
CA GLN A 374 -13.11 -5.82 5.29
C GLN A 374 -12.95 -7.34 5.22
N TYR A 375 -11.81 -7.89 5.66
CA TYR A 375 -11.61 -9.34 5.65
C TYR A 375 -12.57 -10.10 6.56
N SER A 376 -12.95 -9.54 7.71
CA SER A 376 -13.88 -10.18 8.62
C SER A 376 -15.33 -10.17 8.12
N VAL A 377 -15.77 -9.10 7.47
CA VAL A 377 -17.11 -9.01 6.87
C VAL A 377 -17.21 -9.95 5.66
N GLU A 378 -16.18 -9.98 4.83
CA GLU A 378 -16.22 -10.74 3.57
C GLU A 378 -15.91 -12.23 3.75
N LEU A 379 -14.90 -12.58 4.55
CA LEU A 379 -14.35 -13.92 4.71
C LEU A 379 -14.42 -14.44 6.16
N GLY A 380 -15.08 -13.70 7.04
CA GLY A 380 -15.27 -14.07 8.43
C GLY A 380 -13.99 -14.09 9.27
N VAL A 381 -14.10 -14.75 10.43
CA VAL A 381 -12.97 -14.98 11.34
C VAL A 381 -11.78 -15.65 10.64
N PRO A 382 -11.96 -16.67 9.78
CA PRO A 382 -10.85 -17.29 9.06
C PRO A 382 -10.09 -16.29 8.18
N GLY A 383 -10.79 -15.42 7.44
CA GLY A 383 -10.18 -14.39 6.60
C GLY A 383 -9.37 -13.39 7.42
N LEU A 384 -9.94 -12.91 8.53
CA LEU A 384 -9.26 -12.02 9.47
C LEU A 384 -7.97 -12.63 10.04
N LEU A 385 -8.04 -13.87 10.53
CA LEU A 385 -6.89 -14.56 11.12
C LEU A 385 -5.77 -14.79 10.09
N LEU A 386 -6.12 -15.20 8.88
CA LEU A 386 -5.15 -15.37 7.80
C LEU A 386 -4.50 -14.04 7.39
N TYR A 387 -5.28 -12.95 7.30
CA TYR A 387 -4.74 -11.62 7.02
C TYR A 387 -3.73 -11.17 8.09
N VAL A 388 -4.07 -11.32 9.37
CA VAL A 388 -3.17 -11.00 10.49
C VAL A 388 -1.92 -11.87 10.45
N ALA A 389 -2.07 -13.19 10.19
CA ALA A 389 -0.95 -14.11 10.05
C ALA A 389 -0.02 -13.74 8.88
N ILE A 390 -0.58 -13.31 7.75
CA ILE A 390 0.20 -12.83 6.58
C ILE A 390 1.03 -11.61 6.97
N LEU A 391 0.42 -10.56 7.53
CA LEU A 391 1.15 -9.35 7.92
C LEU A 391 2.21 -9.64 8.99
N GLY A 392 1.87 -10.44 10.00
CA GLY A 392 2.80 -10.86 11.05
C GLY A 392 3.96 -11.68 10.51
N GLY A 393 3.69 -12.65 9.63
CA GLY A 393 4.69 -13.47 8.99
C GLY A 393 5.64 -12.67 8.08
N ILE A 394 5.10 -11.75 7.27
CA ILE A 394 5.88 -10.83 6.44
C ILE A 394 6.76 -9.93 7.31
N GLY A 395 6.19 -9.34 8.38
CA GLY A 395 6.92 -8.51 9.32
C GLY A 395 8.07 -9.25 9.99
N ALA A 396 7.83 -10.48 10.46
CA ALA A 396 8.84 -11.34 11.08
C ALA A 396 9.95 -11.71 10.09
N ALA A 397 9.61 -12.07 8.84
CA ALA A 397 10.59 -12.36 7.79
C ALA A 397 11.41 -11.09 7.44
N GLY A 398 10.77 -9.92 7.41
CA GLY A 398 11.44 -8.64 7.23
C GLY A 398 12.47 -8.36 8.33
N LEU A 399 12.11 -8.56 9.59
CA LEU A 399 13.02 -8.41 10.73
C LEU A 399 14.18 -9.45 10.69
N LYS A 400 13.88 -10.69 10.31
CA LYS A 400 14.91 -11.73 10.12
C LYS A 400 15.89 -11.35 9.01
N ALA A 401 15.39 -10.92 7.85
CA ALA A 401 16.24 -10.46 6.75
C ALA A 401 17.05 -9.20 7.15
N PHE A 402 16.46 -8.24 7.85
CA PHE A 402 17.17 -7.07 8.36
C PHE A 402 18.36 -7.45 9.26
N ARG A 403 18.21 -8.46 10.12
CA ARG A 403 19.25 -8.88 11.07
C ARG A 403 20.32 -9.75 10.43
N PHE A 404 19.93 -10.68 9.55
CA PHE A 404 20.76 -11.82 9.15
C PHE A 404 21.06 -11.91 7.65
N ALA A 405 20.38 -11.14 6.77
CA ALA A 405 20.66 -11.22 5.35
C ALA A 405 22.08 -10.71 5.02
N PRO A 406 22.75 -11.33 4.03
CA PRO A 406 24.04 -10.86 3.57
C PRO A 406 23.91 -9.55 2.79
N GLY A 407 24.80 -8.62 3.08
CA GLY A 407 24.86 -7.34 2.36
C GLY A 407 23.83 -6.29 2.79
N GLU A 408 24.20 -5.04 2.58
CA GLU A 408 23.43 -3.87 3.01
C GLU A 408 22.09 -3.71 2.20
N PRO A 409 22.07 -3.96 0.88
CA PRO A 409 20.81 -3.89 0.15
C PRO A 409 19.75 -4.85 0.73
N ALA A 410 20.08 -6.13 0.90
CA ALA A 410 19.18 -7.15 1.41
C ALA A 410 18.64 -6.81 2.81
N ARG A 411 19.51 -6.32 3.72
CA ARG A 411 19.08 -5.82 5.04
C ARG A 411 18.15 -4.62 4.93
N SER A 412 18.39 -3.71 3.97
CA SER A 412 17.52 -2.56 3.75
C SER A 412 16.13 -2.97 3.26
N TYR A 413 16.04 -3.95 2.34
CA TYR A 413 14.73 -4.50 1.94
C TYR A 413 14.05 -5.24 3.08
N GLY A 414 14.78 -5.97 3.93
CA GLY A 414 14.22 -6.54 5.16
C GLY A 414 13.61 -5.47 6.07
N ALA A 415 14.35 -4.39 6.32
CA ALA A 415 13.87 -3.27 7.12
C ALA A 415 12.66 -2.57 6.48
N LEU A 416 12.68 -2.34 5.15
CA LEU A 416 11.54 -1.78 4.41
C LEU A 416 10.29 -2.64 4.55
N THR A 417 10.42 -3.95 4.33
CA THR A 417 9.30 -4.89 4.39
C THR A 417 8.70 -4.96 5.79
N ALA A 418 9.55 -4.99 6.85
CA ALA A 418 9.07 -4.96 8.23
C ALA A 418 8.37 -3.64 8.56
N ALA A 419 8.93 -2.50 8.16
CA ALA A 419 8.34 -1.20 8.37
C ALA A 419 7.02 -1.03 7.59
N ALA A 420 6.96 -1.51 6.34
CA ALA A 420 5.74 -1.47 5.53
C ALA A 420 4.64 -2.38 6.11
N ALA A 421 4.97 -3.59 6.59
CA ALA A 421 4.02 -4.47 7.26
C ALA A 421 3.45 -3.82 8.53
N LEU A 422 4.30 -3.20 9.36
CA LEU A 422 3.86 -2.41 10.52
C LEU A 422 2.96 -1.25 10.09
N GLY A 423 3.36 -0.52 9.05
CA GLY A 423 2.60 0.60 8.51
C GLY A 423 1.21 0.19 8.03
N LEU A 424 1.12 -0.89 7.28
CA LEU A 424 -0.17 -1.43 6.80
C LEU A 424 -1.02 -1.96 7.95
N ALA A 425 -0.41 -2.61 8.95
CA ALA A 425 -1.13 -3.08 10.13
C ALA A 425 -1.77 -1.93 10.91
N LEU A 426 -1.02 -0.86 11.18
CA LEU A 426 -1.53 0.28 11.94
C LEU A 426 -2.51 1.13 11.11
N ASN A 427 -2.17 1.43 9.86
CA ASN A 427 -3.03 2.24 8.98
C ASN A 427 -4.33 1.50 8.62
N GLY A 428 -4.29 0.16 8.55
CA GLY A 428 -5.45 -0.69 8.28
C GLY A 428 -6.59 -0.58 9.29
N ILE A 429 -6.32 -0.04 10.49
CA ILE A 429 -7.36 0.21 11.52
C ILE A 429 -8.35 1.30 11.07
N THR A 430 -7.91 2.24 10.24
CA THR A 430 -8.72 3.38 9.80
C THR A 430 -8.83 3.51 8.28
N THR A 431 -8.28 2.57 7.51
CA THR A 431 -8.24 2.69 6.06
C THR A 431 -8.09 1.32 5.40
N VAL A 432 -8.73 1.15 4.26
CA VAL A 432 -8.53 -0.02 3.38
C VAL A 432 -7.38 0.28 2.42
N ALA A 433 -6.15 -0.07 2.85
CA ALA A 433 -4.92 0.28 2.13
C ALA A 433 -4.61 -0.64 0.95
N LEU A 434 -5.01 -1.92 1.04
CA LEU A 434 -4.62 -2.94 0.06
C LEU A 434 -5.45 -2.92 -1.23
N THR A 435 -6.58 -2.22 -1.26
CA THR A 435 -7.33 -1.99 -2.50
C THR A 435 -6.62 -1.04 -3.46
N LEU A 436 -5.57 -0.33 -2.99
CA LEU A 436 -4.77 0.54 -3.84
C LEU A 436 -3.65 -0.26 -4.52
N PRO A 437 -3.68 -0.47 -5.85
CA PRO A 437 -2.72 -1.34 -6.56
C PRO A 437 -1.26 -0.96 -6.37
N PHE A 438 -0.93 0.35 -6.27
CA PHE A 438 0.45 0.76 -6.00
C PHE A 438 0.99 0.15 -4.70
N VAL A 439 0.18 0.16 -3.64
CA VAL A 439 0.59 -0.35 -2.33
C VAL A 439 0.61 -1.87 -2.32
N SER A 440 -0.51 -2.50 -2.69
CA SER A 440 -0.65 -3.95 -2.61
C SER A 440 0.33 -4.69 -3.53
N TYR A 441 0.48 -4.26 -4.79
CA TYR A 441 1.35 -4.93 -5.76
C TYR A 441 2.83 -4.84 -5.35
N ILE A 442 3.28 -3.65 -4.97
CA ILE A 442 4.69 -3.44 -4.58
C ILE A 442 4.98 -4.13 -3.25
N PHE A 443 4.07 -3.99 -2.26
CA PHE A 443 4.25 -4.60 -0.95
C PHE A 443 4.36 -6.12 -1.04
N PHE A 444 3.42 -6.80 -1.70
CA PHE A 444 3.43 -8.25 -1.79
C PHE A 444 4.61 -8.78 -2.61
N TRP A 445 5.02 -8.08 -3.66
CA TRP A 445 6.24 -8.45 -4.38
C TRP A 445 7.49 -8.35 -3.49
N LEU A 446 7.69 -7.22 -2.82
CA LEU A 446 8.84 -7.01 -1.91
C LEU A 446 8.78 -7.99 -0.73
N ALA A 447 7.59 -8.27 -0.20
CA ALA A 447 7.38 -9.24 0.86
C ALA A 447 7.83 -10.64 0.43
N GLY A 448 7.41 -11.12 -0.73
CA GLY A 448 7.83 -12.41 -1.27
C GLY A 448 9.35 -12.49 -1.45
N SER A 449 9.97 -11.46 -2.04
CA SER A 449 11.43 -11.38 -2.20
C SER A 449 12.17 -11.41 -0.86
N THR A 450 11.64 -10.70 0.15
CA THR A 450 12.23 -10.65 1.50
C THR A 450 12.06 -11.98 2.25
N VAL A 451 10.91 -12.63 2.13
CA VAL A 451 10.70 -13.97 2.71
C VAL A 451 11.66 -14.99 2.07
N ALA A 452 11.92 -14.90 0.76
CA ALA A 452 12.90 -15.74 0.09
C ALA A 452 14.34 -15.55 0.67
N LEU A 453 14.72 -14.30 0.95
CA LEU A 453 16.00 -13.99 1.59
C LEU A 453 16.08 -14.50 3.04
N ALA A 454 15.01 -14.32 3.81
CA ALA A 454 14.94 -14.78 5.20
C ALA A 454 15.01 -16.31 5.34
N ASP A 455 14.58 -17.03 4.30
CA ASP A 455 14.61 -18.50 4.22
C ASP A 455 15.98 -19.06 3.78
N GLY A 456 17.01 -18.21 3.67
CA GLY A 456 18.38 -18.63 3.35
C GLY A 456 18.66 -18.82 1.86
N ARG A 457 17.81 -18.32 0.98
CA ARG A 457 18.08 -18.23 -0.45
C ARG A 457 19.14 -17.13 -0.68
N THR A 458 20.40 -17.47 -0.44
CA THR A 458 21.49 -16.53 -0.68
C THR A 458 21.66 -16.32 -2.19
N VAL A 459 21.60 -15.07 -2.59
CA VAL A 459 22.09 -14.64 -3.88
C VAL A 459 23.61 -14.74 -3.82
N SER A 460 24.23 -15.57 -4.68
CA SER A 460 25.68 -15.66 -4.77
C SER A 460 26.26 -14.27 -5.11
N PRO A 461 27.31 -13.82 -4.41
CA PRO A 461 27.98 -12.59 -4.82
C PRO A 461 28.41 -12.74 -6.28
N ARG A 462 28.17 -11.74 -7.10
CA ARG A 462 28.74 -11.67 -8.45
C ARG A 462 30.24 -11.87 -8.31
N GLY A 463 30.76 -13.02 -8.78
CA GLY A 463 32.18 -13.19 -8.96
C GLY A 463 32.67 -12.02 -9.80
N GLY A 464 33.53 -11.19 -9.22
CA GLY A 464 34.26 -10.19 -9.98
C GLY A 464 35.05 -10.90 -11.08
N ALA A 465 34.76 -10.53 -12.29
CA ALA A 465 35.64 -10.69 -13.44
C ALA A 465 35.99 -9.29 -13.93
#